data_737f613bd07a3e50fdc10cd8c8c75973
#
_entry.id   737f613bd07a3e50fdc10cd8c8c75973
#
_cell.length_a   1.000
_cell.length_b   1.000
_cell.length_c   1.000
_cell.angle_alpha   90.00
_cell.angle_beta   90.00
_cell.angle_gamma   90.00
#
_symmetry.space_group_name_H-M   'P 1'
#
loop_
_entity.id
_entity.type
_entity.pdbx_description
1 polymer ?
#
loop_
_entity_poly.entity_id
_entity_poly.type
_entity_poly.pdbx_seq_one_letter_code
_entity_poly.pdbx_strand_id
1 'polypeptide(L)'
;NLSLMDENGFIPADGLINANQQIKAMRAQQEAASKKAITSNGWTWLGPGNIGGRVRSVVIHPTNTNIMWAGSVTGGIWKTTNGGASWAIMDDFMTNMAVSTMVIDPTNPEVLYAGTGETGYYSDYGPPRGAGVFKTTNGGTTWTQLASTNTPDWYYVNRLAINPANPLILLAATDSGTW
;
A
#
# COMPACT_ATOMS: atom_id res chain seq x y z
N ASN A 1 18.08 -0.96 -13.24
CA ASN A 1 16.77 -0.35 -12.95
C ASN A 1 16.29 0.69 -13.97
N LEU A 2 16.94 0.74 -15.14
CA LEU A 2 16.51 1.58 -16.28
C LEU A 2 15.10 1.22 -16.81
N SER A 3 14.61 0.02 -16.49
CA SER A 3 13.28 -0.46 -16.94
C SER A 3 12.09 0.19 -16.23
N LEU A 4 12.32 0.95 -15.18
CA LEU A 4 11.26 1.64 -14.44
C LEU A 4 11.22 3.16 -14.73
N MET A 5 12.17 3.66 -15.52
CA MET A 5 12.29 5.07 -15.84
C MET A 5 11.55 5.37 -17.16
N ASP A 6 10.95 6.54 -17.22
CA ASP A 6 10.41 7.11 -18.46
C ASP A 6 11.54 7.58 -19.39
N GLU A 7 11.18 8.09 -20.55
CA GLU A 7 12.12 8.62 -21.56
C GLU A 7 13.01 9.77 -21.04
N ASN A 8 12.62 10.42 -19.94
CA ASN A 8 13.35 11.51 -19.30
C ASN A 8 14.21 11.04 -18.10
N GLY A 9 14.24 9.73 -17.83
CA GLY A 9 14.99 9.14 -16.74
C GLY A 9 14.34 9.26 -15.36
N PHE A 10 13.05 9.60 -15.30
CA PHE A 10 12.28 9.69 -14.06
C PHE A 10 11.43 8.45 -13.86
N ILE A 11 11.27 8.02 -12.62
CA ILE A 11 10.27 7.01 -12.25
C ILE A 11 8.93 7.74 -12.08
N PRO A 12 7.93 7.51 -12.95
CA PRO A 12 6.63 8.17 -12.83
C PRO A 12 5.97 7.83 -11.49
N ALA A 13 5.40 8.82 -10.81
CA ALA A 13 4.71 8.60 -9.54
C ALA A 13 3.49 7.68 -9.68
N ASP A 14 2.83 7.75 -10.83
CA ASP A 14 1.66 6.95 -11.19
C ASP A 14 2.01 5.68 -12.00
N GLY A 15 3.29 5.45 -12.27
CA GLY A 15 3.76 4.32 -13.08
C GLY A 15 3.29 2.96 -12.55
N LEU A 16 3.37 2.75 -11.22
CA LEU A 16 2.88 1.53 -10.58
C LEU A 16 1.34 1.42 -10.63
N ILE A 17 0.64 2.54 -10.51
CA ILE A 17 -0.83 2.59 -10.59
C ILE A 17 -1.28 2.19 -11.99
N ASN A 18 -0.66 2.80 -13.00
CA ASN A 18 -0.95 2.52 -14.41
C ASN A 18 -0.60 1.07 -14.78
N ALA A 19 0.57 0.58 -14.36
CA ALA A 19 0.98 -0.80 -14.57
C ALA A 19 -0.02 -1.80 -13.94
N ASN A 20 -0.50 -1.54 -12.74
CA ASN A 20 -1.49 -2.38 -12.09
C ASN A 20 -2.84 -2.38 -12.81
N GLN A 21 -3.29 -1.22 -13.29
CA GLN A 21 -4.51 -1.12 -14.11
C GLN A 21 -4.37 -1.95 -15.39
N GLN A 22 -3.22 -1.87 -16.06
CA GLN A 22 -2.91 -2.68 -17.24
C GLN A 22 -2.90 -4.17 -16.91
N ILE A 23 -2.24 -4.58 -15.82
CA ILE A 23 -2.23 -5.97 -15.36
C ILE A 23 -3.64 -6.48 -15.07
N LYS A 24 -4.47 -5.70 -14.38
CA LYS A 24 -5.88 -6.06 -14.13
C LYS A 24 -6.67 -6.22 -15.43
N ALA A 25 -6.48 -5.31 -16.38
CA ALA A 25 -7.12 -5.41 -17.70
C ALA A 25 -6.65 -6.65 -18.49
N MET A 26 -5.34 -6.93 -18.47
CA MET A 26 -4.77 -8.12 -19.11
C MET A 26 -5.26 -9.41 -18.46
N ARG A 27 -5.32 -9.48 -17.13
CA ARG A 27 -5.88 -10.65 -16.41
C ARG A 27 -7.34 -10.88 -16.76
N ALA A 28 -8.16 -9.84 -16.79
CA ALA A 28 -9.57 -9.94 -17.18
C ALA A 28 -9.73 -10.43 -18.64
N GLN A 29 -8.88 -9.98 -19.56
CA GLN A 29 -8.84 -10.45 -20.93
C GLN A 29 -8.40 -11.92 -21.01
N GLN A 30 -7.42 -12.32 -20.21
CA GLN A 30 -6.89 -13.67 -20.16
C GLN A 30 -7.91 -14.65 -19.55
N GLU A 31 -8.64 -14.26 -18.50
CA GLU A 31 -9.74 -15.04 -17.94
C GLU A 31 -10.89 -15.22 -18.96
N ALA A 32 -11.21 -14.17 -19.72
CA ALA A 32 -12.20 -14.24 -20.80
C ALA A 32 -11.74 -15.15 -21.97
N ALA A 33 -10.44 -15.21 -22.23
CA ALA A 33 -9.84 -16.02 -23.30
C ALA A 33 -9.53 -17.46 -22.88
N SER A 34 -9.42 -17.74 -21.58
CA SER A 34 -8.88 -19.01 -21.07
C SER A 34 -9.92 -20.12 -20.93
N LYS A 35 -10.63 -20.46 -22.01
CA LYS A 35 -11.19 -21.82 -22.13
C LYS A 35 -10.15 -22.90 -22.52
N LYS A 36 -8.87 -22.54 -22.64
CA LYS A 36 -7.73 -23.46 -22.94
C LYS A 36 -6.46 -22.91 -22.29
N ALA A 37 -6.34 -22.89 -20.98
CA ALA A 37 -5.09 -22.52 -20.34
C ALA A 37 -4.66 -23.54 -19.31
N ILE A 38 -3.37 -23.73 -19.26
CA ILE A 38 -2.61 -24.44 -18.24
C ILE A 38 -3.23 -24.16 -16.88
N THR A 39 -3.76 -25.18 -16.24
CA THR A 39 -4.28 -25.05 -14.87
C THR A 39 -3.13 -24.63 -13.96
N SER A 40 -3.34 -23.55 -13.21
CA SER A 40 -2.36 -22.96 -12.28
C SER A 40 -1.98 -23.87 -11.09
N ASN A 41 -2.42 -25.13 -11.10
CA ASN A 41 -2.26 -26.08 -9.99
C ASN A 41 -0.84 -26.64 -9.82
N GLY A 42 0.15 -26.11 -10.53
CA GLY A 42 1.53 -26.57 -10.43
C GLY A 42 2.52 -25.55 -9.86
N TRP A 43 2.10 -24.32 -9.54
CA TRP A 43 3.01 -23.32 -9.00
C TRP A 43 2.89 -23.27 -7.48
N THR A 44 3.96 -23.65 -6.81
CA THR A 44 4.09 -23.52 -5.36
C THR A 44 5.05 -22.38 -5.09
N TRP A 45 4.69 -21.48 -4.18
CA TRP A 45 5.60 -20.45 -3.69
C TRP A 45 6.77 -21.12 -2.98
N LEU A 46 7.97 -21.03 -3.55
CA LEU A 46 9.19 -21.63 -2.99
C LEU A 46 9.94 -20.71 -2.02
N GLY A 47 9.37 -19.56 -1.71
CA GLY A 47 9.96 -18.63 -0.74
C GLY A 47 10.92 -17.64 -1.40
N PRO A 48 11.67 -16.87 -0.61
CA PRO A 48 11.89 -17.03 0.83
C PRO A 48 10.71 -16.47 1.65
N GLY A 49 10.18 -17.27 2.56
CA GLY A 49 9.06 -16.91 3.45
C GLY A 49 9.46 -16.05 4.66
N ASN A 50 10.75 -15.78 4.81
CA ASN A 50 11.35 -15.09 5.95
C ASN A 50 12.17 -13.86 5.54
N ILE A 51 11.89 -13.23 4.41
CA ILE A 51 12.52 -11.95 4.07
C ILE A 51 11.97 -10.90 5.02
N GLY A 52 12.87 -10.39 5.87
CA GLY A 52 12.58 -9.24 6.70
C GLY A 52 12.40 -7.98 5.83
N GLY A 53 11.40 -7.19 6.14
CA GLY A 53 11.17 -5.87 5.57
C GLY A 53 11.16 -4.82 6.66
N ARG A 54 11.42 -3.54 6.31
CA ARG A 54 11.33 -2.45 7.26
C ARG A 54 9.86 -2.05 7.45
N VAL A 55 9.29 -2.41 8.61
CA VAL A 55 7.94 -2.00 9.00
C VAL A 55 8.02 -0.58 9.58
N ARG A 56 7.18 0.32 9.08
CA ARG A 56 7.07 1.72 9.49
C ARG A 56 5.79 2.01 10.26
N SER A 57 4.75 1.24 10.03
CA SER A 57 3.45 1.46 10.63
C SER A 57 2.82 0.15 11.08
N VAL A 58 2.25 0.16 12.27
CA VAL A 58 1.41 -0.93 12.78
C VAL A 58 0.12 -0.33 13.30
N VAL A 59 -1.00 -0.90 12.92
CA VAL A 59 -2.32 -0.51 13.38
C VAL A 59 -3.00 -1.74 13.97
N ILE A 60 -3.60 -1.58 15.15
CA ILE A 60 -4.30 -2.64 15.87
C ILE A 60 -5.79 -2.34 15.83
N HIS A 61 -6.59 -3.36 15.56
CA HIS A 61 -8.05 -3.27 15.56
C HIS A 61 -8.54 -2.84 16.97
N PRO A 62 -9.41 -1.82 17.07
CA PRO A 62 -9.73 -1.18 18.36
C PRO A 62 -10.42 -2.10 19.37
N THR A 63 -11.11 -3.16 18.93
CA THR A 63 -11.86 -4.07 19.78
C THR A 63 -11.39 -5.54 19.71
N ASN A 64 -10.51 -5.87 18.76
CA ASN A 64 -9.96 -7.23 18.62
C ASN A 64 -8.46 -7.20 18.34
N THR A 65 -7.65 -7.30 19.37
CA THR A 65 -6.20 -7.21 19.29
C THR A 65 -5.53 -8.34 18.50
N ASN A 66 -6.26 -9.40 18.13
CA ASN A 66 -5.76 -10.43 17.24
C ASN A 66 -5.69 -9.94 15.77
N ILE A 67 -6.39 -8.87 15.44
CA ILE A 67 -6.39 -8.28 14.10
C ILE A 67 -5.46 -7.08 14.10
N MET A 68 -4.44 -7.12 13.25
CA MET A 68 -3.48 -6.02 13.08
C MET A 68 -3.09 -5.88 11.61
N TRP A 69 -2.67 -4.67 11.25
CA TRP A 69 -2.10 -4.37 9.94
C TRP A 69 -0.69 -3.81 10.12
N ALA A 70 0.22 -4.23 9.26
CA ALA A 70 1.60 -3.75 9.23
C ALA A 70 1.90 -3.17 7.85
N GLY A 71 2.36 -1.92 7.81
CA GLY A 71 2.80 -1.23 6.60
C GLY A 71 4.32 -1.30 6.47
N SER A 72 4.77 -1.79 5.34
CA SER A 72 6.18 -1.96 5.00
C SER A 72 6.62 -0.97 3.92
N VAL A 73 7.89 -0.55 3.98
CA VAL A 73 8.44 0.45 3.05
C VAL A 73 8.53 -0.05 1.62
N THR A 74 8.68 -1.34 1.40
CA THR A 74 8.81 -1.93 0.05
C THR A 74 8.04 -3.24 -0.08
N GLY A 75 7.14 -3.52 0.84
CA GLY A 75 6.39 -4.79 0.88
C GLY A 75 4.89 -4.61 1.07
N GLY A 76 4.37 -3.38 0.88
CA GLY A 76 2.94 -3.11 0.98
C GLY A 76 2.36 -3.28 2.39
N ILE A 77 1.11 -3.72 2.45
CA ILE A 77 0.37 -3.88 3.70
C ILE A 77 0.11 -5.36 3.97
N TRP A 78 0.37 -5.77 5.18
CA TRP A 78 0.16 -7.12 5.70
C TRP A 78 -0.88 -7.09 6.80
N LYS A 79 -1.71 -8.14 6.88
CA LYS A 79 -2.73 -8.30 7.91
C LYS A 79 -2.54 -9.62 8.65
N THR A 80 -2.69 -9.60 9.95
CA THR A 80 -2.88 -10.78 10.78
C THR A 80 -4.29 -10.80 11.36
N THR A 81 -4.81 -11.99 11.61
CA THR A 81 -6.09 -12.22 12.33
C THR A 81 -5.90 -13.16 13.53
N ASN A 82 -4.66 -13.50 13.85
CA ASN A 82 -4.31 -14.45 14.90
C ASN A 82 -3.18 -13.93 15.82
N GLY A 83 -3.18 -12.63 16.10
CA GLY A 83 -2.24 -12.02 17.03
C GLY A 83 -0.80 -11.98 16.54
N GLY A 84 -0.58 -12.06 15.23
CA GLY A 84 0.76 -12.02 14.65
C GLY A 84 1.40 -13.39 14.42
N ALA A 85 0.69 -14.48 14.72
CA ALA A 85 1.20 -15.84 14.47
C ALA A 85 1.40 -16.12 12.97
N SER A 86 0.57 -15.52 12.12
CA SER A 86 0.77 -15.51 10.68
C SER A 86 0.30 -14.17 10.08
N TRP A 87 0.88 -13.80 8.94
CA TRP A 87 0.57 -12.58 8.23
C TRP A 87 0.27 -12.90 6.77
N ALA A 88 -0.77 -12.30 6.24
CA ALA A 88 -1.14 -12.36 4.83
C ALA A 88 -0.96 -11.00 4.19
N ILE A 89 -0.46 -10.99 2.96
CA ILE A 89 -0.39 -9.76 2.19
C ILE A 89 -1.79 -9.32 1.79
N MET A 90 -2.04 -8.04 1.87
CA MET A 90 -3.30 -7.48 1.46
C MET A 90 -3.31 -7.14 -0.03
N ASP A 91 -3.78 -6.32 -0.63
CA ASP A 91 -3.83 -5.98 -2.05
C ASP A 91 -2.44 -6.05 -2.73
N ASP A 92 -2.29 -6.82 -3.80
CA ASP A 92 -1.07 -6.90 -4.63
C ASP A 92 -0.61 -5.53 -5.15
N PHE A 93 -1.53 -4.59 -5.34
CA PHE A 93 -1.22 -3.23 -5.77
C PHE A 93 -0.37 -2.49 -4.74
N MET A 94 -0.72 -2.62 -3.46
CA MET A 94 0.02 -1.98 -2.36
C MET A 94 1.37 -2.65 -2.09
N THR A 95 1.64 -3.81 -2.68
CA THR A 95 2.87 -4.60 -2.44
C THR A 95 4.15 -3.82 -2.79
N ASN A 96 4.08 -2.98 -3.80
CA ASN A 96 5.23 -2.20 -4.28
C ASN A 96 5.23 -0.75 -3.77
N MET A 97 4.27 -0.39 -2.92
CA MET A 97 4.19 0.95 -2.34
C MET A 97 4.97 1.02 -1.04
N ALA A 98 5.70 2.12 -0.87
CA ALA A 98 6.31 2.45 0.41
C ALA A 98 5.23 2.95 1.36
N VAL A 99 4.73 2.10 2.26
CA VAL A 99 3.73 2.48 3.25
C VAL A 99 4.45 3.05 4.48
N SER A 100 4.37 4.36 4.65
CA SER A 100 5.05 5.11 5.71
C SER A 100 4.23 5.22 7.00
N THR A 101 2.92 5.32 6.85
CA THR A 101 2.00 5.56 7.97
C THR A 101 0.62 4.96 7.68
N MET A 102 -0.04 4.47 8.72
CA MET A 102 -1.44 4.03 8.63
C MET A 102 -2.22 4.52 9.84
N VAL A 103 -3.52 4.77 9.64
CA VAL A 103 -4.48 5.03 10.70
C VAL A 103 -5.77 4.27 10.43
N ILE A 104 -6.49 3.95 11.50
CA ILE A 104 -7.77 3.24 11.46
C ILE A 104 -8.87 4.11 12.04
N ASP A 105 -10.05 4.05 11.46
CA ASP A 105 -11.24 4.66 12.03
C ASP A 105 -11.63 3.89 13.31
N PRO A 106 -11.60 4.52 14.48
CA PRO A 106 -11.91 3.83 15.73
C PRO A 106 -13.36 3.42 15.85
N THR A 107 -14.24 4.01 15.05
CA THR A 107 -15.70 3.73 15.06
C THR A 107 -16.10 2.70 14.00
N ASN A 108 -15.27 2.56 12.94
CA ASN A 108 -15.48 1.56 11.88
C ASN A 108 -14.13 0.95 11.45
N PRO A 109 -13.71 -0.16 12.05
CA PRO A 109 -12.41 -0.78 11.79
C PRO A 109 -12.19 -1.30 10.36
N GLU A 110 -13.24 -1.36 9.54
CA GLU A 110 -13.11 -1.67 8.12
C GLU A 110 -12.54 -0.49 7.32
N VAL A 111 -12.54 0.71 7.91
CA VAL A 111 -12.00 1.93 7.29
C VAL A 111 -10.60 2.20 7.80
N LEU A 112 -9.61 2.14 6.90
CA LEU A 112 -8.23 2.52 7.18
C LEU A 112 -7.73 3.48 6.10
N TYR A 113 -6.72 4.24 6.48
CA TYR A 113 -5.97 5.11 5.58
C TYR A 113 -4.49 4.75 5.63
N ALA A 114 -3.84 4.75 4.48
CA ALA A 114 -2.41 4.49 4.33
C ALA A 114 -1.74 5.64 3.58
N GLY A 115 -0.79 6.29 4.20
CA GLY A 115 0.09 7.26 3.58
C GLY A 115 1.29 6.56 2.96
N THR A 116 1.71 7.04 1.80
CA THR A 116 2.76 6.42 1.01
C THR A 116 3.93 7.37 0.75
N GLY A 117 5.08 6.79 0.39
CA GLY A 117 6.34 7.49 0.22
C GLY A 117 7.14 7.59 1.52
N GLU A 118 8.43 7.58 1.42
CA GLU A 118 9.31 7.68 2.59
C GLU A 118 10.40 8.73 2.34
N THR A 119 10.55 9.65 3.29
CA THR A 119 11.64 10.61 3.33
C THR A 119 12.73 10.20 4.31
N GLY A 120 13.90 10.82 4.16
CA GLY A 120 15.03 10.58 5.09
C GLY A 120 15.83 9.31 4.83
N TYR A 121 15.48 8.52 3.85
CA TYR A 121 16.30 7.41 3.39
C TYR A 121 17.16 7.86 2.20
N TYR A 122 18.45 8.04 2.46
CA TYR A 122 19.42 8.35 1.42
C TYR A 122 19.91 7.05 0.78
N SER A 123 19.40 6.76 -0.41
CA SER A 123 20.00 5.78 -1.32
C SER A 123 20.51 6.52 -2.55
N ASP A 124 21.41 5.90 -3.30
CA ASP A 124 21.91 6.46 -4.56
C ASP A 124 20.80 6.72 -5.59
N TYR A 125 19.60 6.19 -5.34
CA TYR A 125 18.40 6.32 -6.19
C TYR A 125 17.32 7.26 -5.61
N GLY A 126 17.62 7.95 -4.52
CA GLY A 126 16.66 8.78 -3.80
C GLY A 126 15.66 7.99 -2.94
N PRO A 127 14.83 8.71 -2.18
CA PRO A 127 13.81 8.08 -1.35
C PRO A 127 12.68 7.47 -2.20
N PRO A 128 12.09 6.34 -1.77
CA PRO A 128 10.99 5.72 -2.49
C PRO A 128 9.76 6.64 -2.50
N ARG A 129 9.37 7.09 -3.68
CA ARG A 129 8.18 7.90 -3.89
C ARG A 129 6.92 7.10 -3.59
N GLY A 130 5.97 7.78 -2.95
CA GLY A 130 4.61 7.34 -2.81
C GLY A 130 3.69 7.92 -3.89
N ALA A 131 2.41 7.67 -3.69
CA ALA A 131 1.32 8.18 -4.53
C ALA A 131 0.19 8.75 -3.64
N GLY A 132 0.55 9.49 -2.61
CA GLY A 132 -0.41 10.11 -1.69
C GLY A 132 -1.02 9.16 -0.68
N VAL A 133 -2.29 9.37 -0.38
CA VAL A 133 -3.05 8.62 0.63
C VAL A 133 -4.01 7.65 -0.04
N PHE A 134 -4.04 6.43 0.45
CA PHE A 134 -4.99 5.40 0.06
C PHE A 134 -5.98 5.13 1.18
N LYS A 135 -7.21 4.80 0.80
CA LYS A 135 -8.30 4.43 1.71
C LYS A 135 -8.82 3.04 1.38
N THR A 136 -9.10 2.27 2.40
CA THR A 136 -9.91 1.05 2.33
C THR A 136 -11.20 1.24 3.12
N THR A 137 -12.24 0.49 2.76
CA THR A 137 -13.51 0.39 3.48
C THR A 137 -13.91 -1.06 3.73
N ASN A 138 -12.99 -1.99 3.51
CA ASN A 138 -13.20 -3.44 3.66
C ASN A 138 -12.00 -4.13 4.35
N GLY A 139 -11.46 -3.47 5.38
CA GLY A 139 -10.41 -4.03 6.23
C GLY A 139 -9.11 -4.31 5.50
N GLY A 140 -8.81 -3.58 4.42
CA GLY A 140 -7.58 -3.70 3.66
C GLY A 140 -7.64 -4.64 2.45
N THR A 141 -8.81 -5.22 2.14
CA THR A 141 -8.94 -6.14 1.00
C THR A 141 -8.72 -5.42 -0.33
N THR A 142 -9.20 -4.18 -0.44
CA THR A 142 -8.93 -3.31 -1.59
C THR A 142 -8.62 -1.90 -1.11
N TRP A 143 -7.77 -1.20 -1.86
CA TRP A 143 -7.35 0.16 -1.55
C TRP A 143 -7.61 1.08 -2.74
N THR A 144 -8.09 2.28 -2.47
CA THR A 144 -8.34 3.32 -3.46
C THR A 144 -7.58 4.58 -3.10
N GLN A 145 -6.83 5.13 -4.04
CA GLN A 145 -6.13 6.40 -3.87
C GLN A 145 -7.15 7.53 -3.70
N LEU A 146 -6.93 8.42 -2.75
CA LEU A 146 -7.68 9.66 -2.63
C LEU A 146 -7.22 10.62 -3.73
N ALA A 147 -8.10 10.94 -4.66
CA ALA A 147 -7.77 11.74 -5.84
C ALA A 147 -7.19 13.13 -5.48
N SER A 148 -7.62 13.71 -4.37
CA SER A 148 -7.11 14.99 -3.85
C SER A 148 -5.64 14.93 -3.43
N THR A 149 -5.09 13.74 -3.20
CA THR A 149 -3.70 13.53 -2.78
C THR A 149 -2.79 13.06 -3.92
N ASN A 150 -3.29 13.02 -5.15
CA ASN A 150 -2.50 12.66 -6.33
C ASN A 150 -1.79 13.88 -6.93
N THR A 151 -0.98 14.54 -6.12
CA THR A 151 -0.18 15.70 -6.51
C THR A 151 1.24 15.59 -5.94
N PRO A 152 2.22 16.34 -6.45
CA PRO A 152 3.59 16.32 -5.96
C PRO A 152 3.75 16.58 -4.46
N ASP A 153 2.87 17.38 -3.87
CA ASP A 153 2.90 17.70 -2.44
C ASP A 153 2.65 16.48 -1.55
N TRP A 154 2.12 15.40 -2.12
CA TRP A 154 1.77 14.17 -1.45
C TRP A 154 2.68 12.98 -1.80
N TYR A 155 3.79 13.21 -2.48
CA TYR A 155 4.73 12.13 -2.79
C TYR A 155 5.35 11.49 -1.55
N TYR A 156 5.40 12.20 -0.43
CA TYR A 156 5.97 11.72 0.81
C TYR A 156 5.05 12.06 1.98
N VAL A 157 4.19 11.12 2.35
CA VAL A 157 3.29 11.26 3.49
C VAL A 157 3.99 10.69 4.72
N ASN A 158 4.51 11.54 5.58
CA ASN A 158 5.30 11.13 6.73
C ASN A 158 4.45 10.62 7.90
N ARG A 159 3.28 11.24 8.10
CA ARG A 159 2.38 10.89 9.20
C ARG A 159 0.93 11.19 8.85
N LEU A 160 0.07 10.28 9.26
CA LEU A 160 -1.38 10.49 9.29
C LEU A 160 -1.86 10.47 10.75
N ALA A 161 -2.90 11.26 11.03
CA ALA A 161 -3.66 11.19 12.27
C ALA A 161 -5.15 11.35 11.95
N ILE A 162 -5.99 10.58 12.62
CA ILE A 162 -7.45 10.65 12.49
C ILE A 162 -8.03 11.23 13.77
N ASN A 163 -9.02 12.10 13.64
CA ASN A 163 -9.73 12.62 14.80
C ASN A 163 -10.65 11.53 15.37
N PRO A 164 -10.42 11.04 16.60
CA PRO A 164 -11.21 9.94 17.13
C PRO A 164 -12.66 10.31 17.44
N ALA A 165 -12.95 11.60 17.65
CA ALA A 165 -14.31 12.11 17.89
C ALA A 165 -15.06 12.40 16.58
N ASN A 166 -14.32 12.60 15.48
CA ASN A 166 -14.91 12.79 14.15
C ASN A 166 -13.97 12.18 13.09
N PRO A 167 -14.14 10.90 12.75
CA PRO A 167 -13.26 10.19 11.81
C PRO A 167 -13.27 10.72 10.37
N LEU A 168 -14.14 11.68 10.06
CA LEU A 168 -14.12 12.40 8.78
C LEU A 168 -12.99 13.43 8.70
N ILE A 169 -12.34 13.74 9.83
CA ILE A 169 -11.20 14.66 9.90
C ILE A 169 -9.92 13.84 9.95
N LEU A 170 -9.13 13.96 8.90
CA LEU A 170 -7.81 13.37 8.76
C LEU A 170 -6.78 14.50 8.66
N LEU A 171 -5.71 14.39 9.43
CA LEU A 171 -4.55 15.27 9.33
C LEU A 171 -3.40 14.50 8.70
N ALA A 172 -2.66 15.16 7.82
CA ALA A 172 -1.49 14.58 7.18
C ALA A 172 -0.30 15.55 7.28
N ALA A 173 0.85 15.01 7.64
CA ALA A 173 2.13 15.69 7.52
C ALA A 173 2.87 15.10 6.32
N THR A 174 3.21 15.95 5.36
CA THR A 174 3.99 15.61 4.18
C THR A 174 5.29 16.43 4.19
N ASP A 175 6.19 16.15 3.25
CA ASP A 175 7.38 16.99 3.08
C ASP A 175 7.05 18.41 2.63
N SER A 176 5.92 18.59 1.96
CA SER A 176 5.47 19.90 1.48
C SER A 176 4.68 20.69 2.54
N GLY A 177 4.27 20.07 3.65
CA GLY A 177 3.52 20.74 4.71
C GLY A 177 2.55 19.84 5.49
N THR A 178 1.67 20.51 6.26
CA THR A 178 0.61 19.85 7.03
C THR A 178 -0.75 20.21 6.43
N TRP A 179 -1.58 19.22 6.23
CA TRP A 179 -2.87 19.30 5.56
C TRP A 179 -4.01 18.84 6.49
#